data_19a7a1ea5e93e0794696a82086b2e5ae
#
_entry.id   19a7a1ea5e93e0794696a82086b2e5ae
#
_cell.length_a   1.000
_cell.length_b   1.000
_cell.length_c   1.000
_cell.angle_alpha   90.00
_cell.angle_beta   90.00
_cell.angle_gamma   90.00
#
_symmetry.space_group_name_H-M   'P 1'
#
loop_
_entity.id
_entity.type
_entity.pdbx_description
1 polymer ?
#
loop_
_entity_poly.entity_id
_entity_poly.type
_entity_poly.pdbx_seq_one_letter_code
_entity_poly.pdbx_strand_id
1 'polypeptide(L)'
;MKIALSVMASLAALPALGLMATQANASSDKPVIALSNAYYGNTWRHQMVEAFEASAKQAKAAGKIADYAILNGDGSVAQQNSQIAELILKGVDAIAVDAASETADNGIIEKACAAGIKVVSFDSVASAPCNYQLNFDFKGYKQEEADWVFKKLGGKGAVIQVRGVKGSAPDNDMFNAQEAVLKKYPDIKVVATVYGQATASVAQSAIANVLPSLPHVDAVLGQGGSDDFGIAQAFDQFGGAYKDKPPIIEGGGSTDFIKWWAAKSAGGYLTISMNTTPGIGGAAFWLSLALVKGAEAPKLMIMPVATVTQDNLKDFANLPSGMIVSPSYSDDWVVKNLLAKK
;
A
#
# COMPACT_ATOMS: atom_id res chain seq x y z
N MET A 1 -63.37 4.21 -74.47
CA MET A 1 -62.87 5.31 -73.69
C MET A 1 -63.04 4.90 -72.18
N LYS A 2 -62.04 4.32 -71.58
CA LYS A 2 -62.07 3.83 -70.18
C LYS A 2 -61.01 4.60 -69.40
N ILE A 3 -61.45 5.37 -68.44
CA ILE A 3 -60.60 6.15 -67.51
C ILE A 3 -60.20 5.25 -66.37
N ALA A 4 -58.88 5.06 -66.16
CA ALA A 4 -58.34 4.33 -65.04
C ALA A 4 -58.00 5.37 -63.92
N LEU A 5 -58.55 5.16 -62.70
CA LEU A 5 -58.24 5.94 -61.52
C LEU A 5 -57.13 5.25 -60.79
N SER A 6 -55.96 5.89 -60.61
CA SER A 6 -54.87 5.44 -59.80
C SER A 6 -55.06 5.97 -58.37
N VAL A 7 -55.14 5.05 -57.39
CA VAL A 7 -55.12 5.35 -55.95
C VAL A 7 -53.65 5.24 -55.48
N MET A 8 -53.10 6.38 -55.03
CA MET A 8 -51.84 6.45 -54.32
C MET A 8 -52.03 6.13 -52.83
N ALA A 9 -51.46 5.04 -52.38
CA ALA A 9 -51.39 4.72 -50.95
C ALA A 9 -50.14 5.37 -50.36
N SER A 10 -50.33 6.33 -49.46
CA SER A 10 -49.22 6.94 -48.69
C SER A 10 -48.87 6.06 -47.49
N LEU A 11 -47.70 5.44 -47.48
CA LEU A 11 -47.13 4.78 -46.27
C LEU A 11 -46.57 5.87 -45.36
N ALA A 12 -47.22 6.04 -44.21
CA ALA A 12 -46.67 6.82 -43.10
C ALA A 12 -45.61 5.97 -42.35
N ALA A 13 -44.32 6.35 -42.42
CA ALA A 13 -43.27 5.79 -41.63
C ALA A 13 -43.29 6.36 -40.20
N LEU A 14 -43.62 5.55 -39.21
CA LEU A 14 -43.46 5.86 -37.77
C LEU A 14 -41.97 5.76 -37.42
N PRO A 15 -41.37 6.77 -36.76
CA PRO A 15 -40.02 6.61 -36.20
C PRO A 15 -40.09 5.71 -34.97
N ALA A 16 -39.40 4.56 -34.99
CA ALA A 16 -39.15 3.75 -33.82
C ALA A 16 -38.18 4.50 -32.89
N LEU A 17 -38.71 5.13 -31.85
CA LEU A 17 -37.88 5.56 -30.72
C LEU A 17 -37.33 4.30 -30.03
N GLY A 18 -36.07 3.99 -30.31
CA GLY A 18 -35.31 3.00 -29.56
C GLY A 18 -35.11 3.51 -28.11
N LEU A 19 -35.86 3.00 -27.15
CA LEU A 19 -35.50 3.10 -25.76
C LEU A 19 -34.16 2.37 -25.57
N MET A 20 -33.06 3.12 -25.51
CA MET A 20 -31.83 2.61 -24.91
C MET A 20 -32.12 2.43 -23.41
N ALA A 21 -32.50 1.22 -23.01
CA ALA A 21 -32.51 0.84 -21.62
C ALA A 21 -31.07 0.87 -21.13
N THR A 22 -30.68 1.91 -20.40
CA THR A 22 -29.51 1.88 -19.53
C THR A 22 -29.76 0.74 -18.54
N GLN A 23 -29.11 -0.39 -18.74
CA GLN A 23 -29.04 -1.41 -17.71
C GLN A 23 -28.27 -0.80 -16.54
N ALA A 24 -28.97 -0.24 -15.58
CA ALA A 24 -28.45 -0.07 -14.25
C ALA A 24 -28.17 -1.49 -13.77
N ASN A 25 -26.87 -1.86 -13.66
CA ASN A 25 -26.48 -3.07 -12.98
C ASN A 25 -27.07 -2.98 -11.57
N ALA A 26 -28.14 -3.73 -11.31
CA ALA A 26 -28.64 -3.91 -9.97
C ALA A 26 -27.47 -4.55 -9.19
N SER A 27 -26.97 -3.84 -8.18
CA SER A 27 -26.01 -4.38 -7.22
C SER A 27 -26.52 -5.75 -6.79
N SER A 28 -25.72 -6.81 -6.99
CA SER A 28 -26.12 -8.15 -6.56
C SER A 28 -26.30 -8.14 -5.04
N ASP A 29 -27.32 -8.81 -4.53
CA ASP A 29 -27.53 -8.96 -3.07
C ASP A 29 -26.26 -9.52 -2.39
N LYS A 30 -25.43 -10.26 -3.15
CA LYS A 30 -24.16 -10.85 -2.74
C LYS A 30 -23.07 -10.51 -3.76
N PRO A 31 -22.33 -9.41 -3.56
CA PRO A 31 -21.30 -8.99 -4.51
C PRO A 31 -20.08 -9.91 -4.55
N VAL A 32 -19.30 -9.79 -5.64
CA VAL A 32 -17.96 -10.36 -5.77
C VAL A 32 -16.94 -9.23 -5.61
N ILE A 33 -16.02 -9.38 -4.65
CA ILE A 33 -14.98 -8.39 -4.35
C ILE A 33 -13.62 -8.97 -4.74
N ALA A 34 -12.83 -8.23 -5.52
CA ALA A 34 -11.51 -8.69 -5.96
C ALA A 34 -10.37 -7.83 -5.40
N LEU A 35 -9.19 -8.44 -5.31
CA LEU A 35 -7.91 -7.79 -5.07
C LEU A 35 -7.04 -7.93 -6.32
N SER A 36 -6.50 -6.82 -6.82
CA SER A 36 -5.37 -6.78 -7.76
C SER A 36 -4.17 -6.18 -7.01
N ASN A 37 -3.22 -7.01 -6.64
CA ASN A 37 -1.98 -6.66 -5.98
C ASN A 37 -0.84 -6.67 -7.00
N ALA A 38 -0.20 -5.52 -7.23
CA ALA A 38 0.84 -5.38 -8.24
C ALA A 38 2.08 -6.22 -7.96
N TYR A 39 2.48 -6.38 -6.70
CA TYR A 39 3.73 -7.02 -6.30
C TYR A 39 3.53 -7.95 -5.10
N TYR A 40 4.11 -9.15 -5.16
CA TYR A 40 3.97 -10.17 -4.11
C TYR A 40 5.32 -10.71 -3.64
N GLY A 41 6.32 -9.83 -3.53
CA GLY A 41 7.71 -10.24 -3.27
C GLY A 41 8.24 -9.94 -1.87
N ASN A 42 7.43 -9.44 -0.93
CA ASN A 42 7.88 -9.13 0.42
C ASN A 42 6.86 -9.49 1.50
N THR A 43 7.33 -9.55 2.77
CA THR A 43 6.53 -9.90 3.94
C THR A 43 5.29 -9.01 4.10
N TRP A 44 5.43 -7.69 3.88
CA TRP A 44 4.32 -6.75 4.01
C TRP A 44 3.17 -7.10 3.05
N ARG A 45 3.50 -7.36 1.77
CA ARG A 45 2.52 -7.72 0.73
C ARG A 45 1.86 -9.07 1.02
N HIS A 46 2.59 -10.06 1.52
CA HIS A 46 2.02 -11.33 1.93
C HIS A 46 0.98 -11.12 3.04
N GLN A 47 1.35 -10.42 4.10
CA GLN A 47 0.47 -10.16 5.25
C GLN A 47 -0.74 -9.28 4.86
N MET A 48 -0.58 -8.35 3.92
CA MET A 48 -1.67 -7.53 3.38
C MET A 48 -2.68 -8.39 2.62
N VAL A 49 -2.22 -9.31 1.76
CA VAL A 49 -3.07 -10.25 1.04
C VAL A 49 -3.80 -11.18 2.00
N GLU A 50 -3.12 -11.69 3.03
CA GLU A 50 -3.73 -12.51 4.09
C GLU A 50 -4.81 -11.73 4.85
N ALA A 51 -4.61 -10.45 5.14
CA ALA A 51 -5.60 -9.61 5.80
C ALA A 51 -6.85 -9.38 4.92
N PHE A 52 -6.66 -9.15 3.62
CA PHE A 52 -7.76 -9.09 2.64
C PHE A 52 -8.52 -10.42 2.61
N GLU A 53 -7.80 -11.53 2.45
CA GLU A 53 -8.41 -12.86 2.35
C GLU A 53 -9.17 -13.26 3.61
N ALA A 54 -8.62 -12.97 4.79
CA ALA A 54 -9.29 -13.25 6.06
C ALA A 54 -10.63 -12.49 6.16
N SER A 55 -10.64 -11.20 5.78
CA SER A 55 -11.86 -10.38 5.75
C SER A 55 -12.87 -10.90 4.72
N ALA A 56 -12.41 -11.32 3.54
CA ALA A 56 -13.25 -11.90 2.50
C ALA A 56 -13.88 -13.24 2.93
N LYS A 57 -13.08 -14.12 3.55
CA LYS A 57 -13.56 -15.39 4.12
C LYS A 57 -14.63 -15.15 5.21
N GLN A 58 -14.40 -14.19 6.09
CA GLN A 58 -15.37 -13.79 7.12
C GLN A 58 -16.66 -13.29 6.50
N ALA A 59 -16.58 -12.40 5.51
CA ALA A 59 -17.77 -11.87 4.82
C ALA A 59 -18.53 -12.95 4.05
N LYS A 60 -17.83 -13.89 3.39
CA LYS A 60 -18.42 -15.02 2.67
C LYS A 60 -19.13 -15.97 3.63
N ALA A 61 -18.50 -16.34 4.75
CA ALA A 61 -19.11 -17.17 5.79
C ALA A 61 -20.37 -16.52 6.41
N ALA A 62 -20.38 -15.19 6.55
CA ALA A 62 -21.53 -14.43 7.00
C ALA A 62 -22.60 -14.19 5.91
N GLY A 63 -22.41 -14.71 4.70
CA GLY A 63 -23.33 -14.54 3.57
C GLY A 63 -23.42 -13.12 3.01
N LYS A 64 -22.45 -12.25 3.33
CA LYS A 64 -22.41 -10.83 2.90
C LYS A 64 -21.94 -10.67 1.45
N ILE A 65 -21.17 -11.64 0.91
CA ILE A 65 -20.65 -11.69 -0.47
C ILE A 65 -20.92 -13.07 -1.09
N ALA A 66 -20.93 -13.13 -2.43
CA ALA A 66 -21.00 -14.40 -3.17
C ALA A 66 -19.62 -15.06 -3.22
N ASP A 67 -18.59 -14.28 -3.61
CA ASP A 67 -17.24 -14.78 -3.76
C ASP A 67 -16.21 -13.64 -3.70
N TYR A 68 -14.93 -13.99 -3.73
CA TYR A 68 -13.81 -13.07 -3.85
C TYR A 68 -12.73 -13.64 -4.78
N ALA A 69 -11.91 -12.77 -5.33
CA ALA A 69 -10.75 -13.14 -6.15
C ALA A 69 -9.50 -12.39 -5.68
N ILE A 70 -8.35 -13.04 -5.77
CA ILE A 70 -7.05 -12.43 -5.45
C ILE A 70 -6.10 -12.68 -6.61
N LEU A 71 -5.58 -11.62 -7.22
CA LEU A 71 -4.60 -11.67 -8.28
C LEU A 71 -3.33 -10.96 -7.82
N ASN A 72 -2.21 -11.68 -7.82
CA ASN A 72 -0.90 -11.17 -7.46
C ASN A 72 -0.03 -11.00 -8.71
N GLY A 73 0.66 -9.87 -8.81
CA GLY A 73 1.51 -9.51 -9.92
C GLY A 73 3.00 -9.63 -9.64
N ASP A 74 3.79 -9.37 -10.67
CA ASP A 74 5.26 -9.38 -10.68
C ASP A 74 5.90 -8.00 -10.49
N GLY A 75 5.08 -6.97 -10.22
CA GLY A 75 5.48 -5.58 -10.11
C GLY A 75 5.32 -4.77 -11.39
N SER A 76 4.91 -5.39 -12.51
CA SER A 76 4.75 -4.68 -13.77
C SER A 76 3.35 -4.10 -13.95
N VAL A 77 3.27 -2.86 -14.46
CA VAL A 77 2.02 -2.20 -14.88
C VAL A 77 1.27 -3.04 -15.92
N ALA A 78 1.99 -3.66 -16.86
CA ALA A 78 1.37 -4.45 -17.94
C ALA A 78 0.61 -5.65 -17.39
N GLN A 79 1.19 -6.37 -16.42
CA GLN A 79 0.52 -7.50 -15.79
C GLN A 79 -0.68 -7.04 -14.96
N GLN A 80 -0.54 -5.97 -14.18
CA GLN A 80 -1.65 -5.46 -13.38
C GLN A 80 -2.81 -4.97 -14.25
N ASN A 81 -2.52 -4.26 -15.35
CA ASN A 81 -3.55 -3.85 -16.29
C ASN A 81 -4.29 -5.05 -16.88
N SER A 82 -3.59 -6.16 -17.18
CA SER A 82 -4.21 -7.41 -17.65
C SER A 82 -5.08 -8.05 -16.57
N GLN A 83 -4.64 -8.05 -15.31
CA GLN A 83 -5.43 -8.54 -14.17
C GLN A 83 -6.74 -7.75 -14.00
N ILE A 84 -6.65 -6.42 -14.02
CA ILE A 84 -7.84 -5.57 -13.88
C ILE A 84 -8.78 -5.77 -15.07
N ALA A 85 -8.26 -5.91 -16.30
CA ALA A 85 -9.07 -6.22 -17.47
C ALA A 85 -9.80 -7.57 -17.33
N GLU A 86 -9.14 -8.60 -16.81
CA GLU A 86 -9.76 -9.90 -16.52
C GLU A 86 -10.89 -9.76 -15.49
N LEU A 87 -10.71 -8.98 -14.43
CA LEU A 87 -11.73 -8.73 -13.40
C LEU A 87 -12.93 -7.97 -13.97
N ILE A 88 -12.70 -7.00 -14.88
CA ILE A 88 -13.78 -6.32 -15.60
C ILE A 88 -14.59 -7.33 -16.42
N LEU A 89 -13.93 -8.21 -17.18
CA LEU A 89 -14.62 -9.25 -17.98
C LEU A 89 -15.39 -10.25 -17.11
N LYS A 90 -14.91 -10.54 -15.91
CA LYS A 90 -15.60 -11.40 -14.93
C LYS A 90 -16.81 -10.73 -14.28
N GLY A 91 -16.96 -9.42 -14.45
CA GLY A 91 -18.08 -8.67 -13.89
C GLY A 91 -18.08 -8.62 -12.37
N VAL A 92 -16.91 -8.43 -11.73
CA VAL A 92 -16.84 -8.25 -10.28
C VAL A 92 -17.48 -6.91 -9.89
N ASP A 93 -17.99 -6.80 -8.66
CA ASP A 93 -18.68 -5.59 -8.18
C ASP A 93 -17.72 -4.53 -7.64
N ALA A 94 -16.57 -4.97 -7.09
CA ALA A 94 -15.51 -4.05 -6.67
C ALA A 94 -14.12 -4.66 -6.85
N ILE A 95 -13.12 -3.77 -7.04
CA ILE A 95 -11.70 -4.12 -7.10
C ILE A 95 -10.95 -3.25 -6.10
N ALA A 96 -10.30 -3.89 -5.12
CA ALA A 96 -9.24 -3.28 -4.34
C ALA A 96 -7.93 -3.37 -5.15
N VAL A 97 -7.22 -2.25 -5.32
CA VAL A 97 -6.02 -2.16 -6.15
C VAL A 97 -4.86 -1.65 -5.32
N ASP A 98 -3.82 -2.46 -5.16
CA ASP A 98 -2.53 -1.98 -4.68
C ASP A 98 -1.65 -1.75 -5.90
N ALA A 99 -1.56 -0.47 -6.35
CA ALA A 99 -1.18 -0.11 -7.71
C ALA A 99 0.31 -0.27 -8.02
N ALA A 100 0.64 -0.74 -9.22
CA ALA A 100 2.01 -0.78 -9.74
C ALA A 100 2.53 0.63 -10.05
N SER A 101 1.65 1.56 -10.40
CA SER A 101 1.99 2.94 -10.73
C SER A 101 0.86 3.90 -10.37
N GLU A 102 1.22 5.06 -9.86
CA GLU A 102 0.25 6.12 -9.54
C GLU A 102 -0.58 6.58 -10.75
N THR A 103 0.00 6.57 -11.94
CA THR A 103 -0.63 7.14 -13.15
C THR A 103 -0.83 6.14 -14.28
N ALA A 104 0.08 5.17 -14.45
CA ALA A 104 0.04 4.27 -15.60
C ALA A 104 -1.14 3.27 -15.54
N ASP A 105 -1.70 3.03 -14.35
CA ASP A 105 -2.87 2.17 -14.16
C ASP A 105 -4.20 2.93 -14.34
N ASN A 106 -4.19 4.27 -14.45
CA ASN A 106 -5.41 5.09 -14.49
C ASN A 106 -6.36 4.67 -15.60
N GLY A 107 -5.86 4.43 -16.81
CA GLY A 107 -6.71 4.11 -17.96
C GLY A 107 -7.51 2.81 -17.79
N ILE A 108 -6.96 1.78 -17.16
CA ILE A 108 -7.69 0.54 -16.89
C ILE A 108 -8.64 0.68 -15.69
N ILE A 109 -8.25 1.48 -14.68
CA ILE A 109 -9.11 1.80 -13.54
C ILE A 109 -10.35 2.59 -14.00
N GLU A 110 -10.18 3.57 -14.90
CA GLU A 110 -11.29 4.33 -15.48
C GLU A 110 -12.25 3.42 -16.27
N LYS A 111 -11.72 2.40 -16.99
CA LYS A 111 -12.55 1.39 -17.66
C LYS A 111 -13.35 0.56 -16.66
N ALA A 112 -12.74 0.17 -15.53
CA ALA A 112 -13.46 -0.54 -14.46
C ALA A 112 -14.59 0.34 -13.87
N CYS A 113 -14.30 1.60 -13.58
CA CYS A 113 -15.31 2.54 -13.11
C CYS A 113 -16.45 2.74 -14.11
N ALA A 114 -16.13 2.88 -15.41
CA ALA A 114 -17.13 3.03 -16.49
C ALA A 114 -18.03 1.78 -16.63
N ALA A 115 -17.51 0.60 -16.27
CA ALA A 115 -18.28 -0.64 -16.18
C ALA A 115 -19.14 -0.73 -14.90
N GLY A 116 -19.14 0.30 -14.04
CA GLY A 116 -19.92 0.33 -12.79
C GLY A 116 -19.21 -0.32 -11.58
N ILE A 117 -18.00 -0.81 -11.75
CA ILE A 117 -17.21 -1.45 -10.69
C ILE A 117 -16.69 -0.39 -9.72
N LYS A 118 -16.84 -0.64 -8.41
CA LYS A 118 -16.24 0.23 -7.38
C LYS A 118 -14.74 -0.07 -7.28
N VAL A 119 -13.90 0.97 -7.41
CA VAL A 119 -12.45 0.80 -7.31
C VAL A 119 -11.93 1.52 -6.07
N VAL A 120 -11.19 0.79 -5.25
CA VAL A 120 -10.47 1.30 -4.08
C VAL A 120 -8.99 1.05 -4.29
N SER A 121 -8.20 2.08 -4.64
CA SER A 121 -6.74 1.94 -4.58
C SER A 121 -6.26 2.18 -3.15
N PHE A 122 -5.25 1.42 -2.71
CA PHE A 122 -4.78 1.52 -1.34
C PHE A 122 -3.27 1.30 -1.24
N ASP A 123 -2.63 1.81 -0.17
CA ASP A 123 -1.18 1.83 0.04
C ASP A 123 -0.43 2.49 -1.13
N SER A 124 -0.15 1.74 -2.19
CA SER A 124 0.28 2.32 -3.46
C SER A 124 -0.96 2.73 -4.26
N VAL A 125 -1.35 4.00 -4.12
CA VAL A 125 -2.59 4.50 -4.72
C VAL A 125 -2.42 4.93 -6.17
N ALA A 126 -3.51 4.79 -6.95
CA ALA A 126 -3.62 5.34 -8.29
C ALA A 126 -4.34 6.69 -8.26
N SER A 127 -4.03 7.58 -9.22
CA SER A 127 -4.58 8.94 -9.29
C SER A 127 -5.83 9.07 -10.17
N ALA A 128 -6.43 7.96 -10.64
CA ALA A 128 -7.65 7.96 -11.42
C ALA A 128 -8.80 8.67 -10.68
N PRO A 129 -9.50 9.68 -11.25
CA PRO A 129 -10.48 10.48 -10.50
C PRO A 129 -11.68 9.70 -9.99
N CYS A 130 -12.01 8.58 -10.62
CA CYS A 130 -13.18 7.77 -10.26
C CYS A 130 -12.93 6.88 -9.04
N ASN A 131 -11.69 6.51 -8.73
CA ASN A 131 -11.39 5.59 -7.63
C ASN A 131 -11.51 6.26 -6.26
N TYR A 132 -11.57 5.45 -5.20
CA TYR A 132 -11.38 5.85 -3.82
C TYR A 132 -9.95 5.52 -3.43
N GLN A 133 -9.31 6.37 -2.64
CA GLN A 133 -7.93 6.18 -2.19
C GLN A 133 -7.92 5.93 -0.68
N LEU A 134 -7.41 4.78 -0.27
CA LEU A 134 -7.15 4.45 1.13
C LEU A 134 -5.63 4.46 1.33
N ASN A 135 -5.09 5.54 1.84
CA ASN A 135 -3.65 5.82 1.82
C ASN A 135 -3.09 5.99 3.23
N PHE A 136 -1.78 6.12 3.33
CA PHE A 136 -1.07 6.58 4.52
C PHE A 136 -0.48 7.97 4.28
N ASP A 137 -0.22 8.72 5.33
CA ASP A 137 0.58 9.94 5.24
C ASP A 137 2.07 9.58 5.20
N PHE A 138 2.53 9.02 4.06
CA PHE A 138 3.93 8.62 3.86
C PHE A 138 4.90 9.77 4.10
N LYS A 139 4.52 10.99 3.73
CA LYS A 139 5.38 12.16 3.89
C LYS A 139 5.48 12.56 5.35
N GLY A 140 4.36 12.63 6.05
CA GLY A 140 4.33 13.07 7.44
C GLY A 140 5.16 12.16 8.36
N TYR A 141 4.87 10.87 8.37
CA TYR A 141 5.57 9.98 9.29
C TYR A 141 7.06 9.81 8.94
N LYS A 142 7.44 9.81 7.65
CA LYS A 142 8.86 9.73 7.26
C LYS A 142 9.64 11.01 7.56
N GLN A 143 8.99 12.16 7.52
CA GLN A 143 9.60 13.39 8.02
C GLN A 143 9.81 13.33 9.53
N GLU A 144 8.87 12.80 10.29
CA GLU A 144 8.97 12.63 11.74
C GLU A 144 10.13 11.69 12.12
N GLU A 145 10.22 10.52 11.47
CA GLU A 145 11.32 9.57 11.71
C GLU A 145 12.69 10.15 11.40
N ALA A 146 12.86 10.72 10.20
CA ALA A 146 14.13 11.31 9.79
C ALA A 146 14.56 12.47 10.70
N ASP A 147 13.62 13.34 11.07
CA ASP A 147 13.88 14.45 12.00
C ASP A 147 14.29 13.93 13.39
N TRP A 148 13.62 12.87 13.88
CA TRP A 148 13.97 12.22 15.13
C TRP A 148 15.40 11.65 15.06
N VAL A 149 15.77 10.93 14.00
CA VAL A 149 17.12 10.36 13.81
C VAL A 149 18.16 11.48 13.80
N PHE A 150 17.95 12.54 13.03
CA PHE A 150 18.91 13.63 12.90
C PHE A 150 19.09 14.42 14.19
N LYS A 151 18.02 14.62 14.96
CA LYS A 151 18.11 15.18 16.31
C LYS A 151 18.94 14.30 17.25
N LYS A 152 18.79 12.98 17.19
CA LYS A 152 19.60 12.02 17.99
C LYS A 152 21.06 12.03 17.60
N LEU A 153 21.39 12.30 16.34
CA LEU A 153 22.76 12.51 15.87
C LEU A 153 23.34 13.90 16.23
N GLY A 154 22.53 14.79 16.81
CA GLY A 154 22.96 16.17 17.07
C GLY A 154 23.11 17.01 15.80
N GLY A 155 22.40 16.66 14.75
CA GLY A 155 22.33 17.38 13.48
C GLY A 155 23.52 17.17 12.54
N LYS A 156 24.41 16.22 12.81
CA LYS A 156 25.61 15.90 11.97
C LYS A 156 25.86 14.40 11.92
N GLY A 157 26.41 13.92 10.82
CA GLY A 157 26.78 12.50 10.67
C GLY A 157 26.66 12.00 9.24
N ALA A 158 27.06 10.75 9.03
CA ALA A 158 27.01 10.04 7.76
C ALA A 158 25.82 9.06 7.75
N VAL A 159 24.94 9.16 6.76
CA VAL A 159 23.75 8.34 6.67
C VAL A 159 23.66 7.60 5.34
N ILE A 160 23.09 6.39 5.37
CA ILE A 160 22.69 5.65 4.17
C ILE A 160 21.18 5.81 4.01
N GLN A 161 20.70 6.01 2.77
CA GLN A 161 19.28 5.90 2.43
C GLN A 161 19.02 4.53 1.79
N VAL A 162 18.05 3.79 2.32
CA VAL A 162 17.59 2.50 1.77
C VAL A 162 16.18 2.70 1.23
N ARG A 163 16.05 2.74 -0.09
CA ARG A 163 14.79 2.96 -0.80
C ARG A 163 13.97 1.68 -0.88
N GLY A 164 12.65 1.85 -0.99
CA GLY A 164 11.66 0.77 -1.05
C GLY A 164 11.49 0.15 -2.44
N VAL A 165 10.25 -0.16 -2.80
CA VAL A 165 9.91 -0.76 -4.10
C VAL A 165 10.02 0.29 -5.20
N LYS A 166 11.03 0.12 -6.05
CA LYS A 166 11.39 1.11 -7.08
C LYS A 166 10.21 1.47 -7.98
N GLY A 167 9.91 2.76 -8.05
CA GLY A 167 8.87 3.31 -8.95
C GLY A 167 7.49 3.36 -8.36
N SER A 168 7.25 2.81 -7.17
CA SER A 168 5.98 2.94 -6.47
C SER A 168 5.78 4.35 -5.90
N ALA A 169 4.52 4.76 -5.71
CA ALA A 169 4.20 6.05 -5.09
C ALA A 169 4.75 6.13 -3.65
N PRO A 170 4.62 5.11 -2.78
CA PRO A 170 5.23 5.11 -1.45
C PRO A 170 6.74 5.36 -1.45
N ASP A 171 7.50 4.68 -2.34
CA ASP A 171 8.97 4.88 -2.43
C ASP A 171 9.33 6.34 -2.72
N ASN A 172 8.64 6.96 -3.70
CA ASN A 172 8.90 8.34 -4.07
C ASN A 172 8.49 9.33 -2.96
N ASP A 173 7.36 9.14 -2.33
CA ASP A 173 6.86 10.01 -1.27
C ASP A 173 7.77 9.97 -0.03
N MET A 174 8.18 8.78 0.40
CA MET A 174 9.09 8.59 1.54
C MET A 174 10.49 9.16 1.25
N PHE A 175 11.03 8.92 0.05
CA PHE A 175 12.31 9.49 -0.35
C PHE A 175 12.28 11.02 -0.35
N ASN A 176 11.25 11.62 -0.96
CA ASN A 176 11.09 13.06 -1.00
C ASN A 176 10.91 13.67 0.40
N ALA A 177 10.27 12.95 1.31
CA ALA A 177 10.12 13.34 2.71
C ALA A 177 11.48 13.40 3.43
N GLN A 178 12.30 12.35 3.30
CA GLN A 178 13.65 12.29 3.86
C GLN A 178 14.54 13.42 3.29
N GLU A 179 14.49 13.65 1.96
CA GLU A 179 15.20 14.75 1.30
C GLU A 179 14.78 16.14 1.81
N ALA A 180 13.48 16.32 2.11
CA ALA A 180 13.00 17.58 2.68
C ALA A 180 13.53 17.84 4.10
N VAL A 181 13.71 16.78 4.90
CA VAL A 181 14.32 16.89 6.23
C VAL A 181 15.81 17.12 6.15
N LEU A 182 16.53 16.42 5.25
CA LEU A 182 17.97 16.58 5.01
C LEU A 182 18.36 18.05 4.75
N LYS A 183 17.51 18.80 4.03
CA LYS A 183 17.75 20.23 3.77
C LYS A 183 17.81 21.09 5.04
N LYS A 184 17.23 20.62 6.15
CA LYS A 184 17.25 21.31 7.45
C LYS A 184 18.53 21.00 8.27
N TYR A 185 19.27 19.96 7.87
CA TYR A 185 20.45 19.46 8.58
C TYR A 185 21.67 19.37 7.65
N PRO A 186 22.31 20.51 7.32
CA PRO A 186 23.36 20.58 6.30
C PRO A 186 24.63 19.77 6.63
N ASP A 187 24.83 19.43 7.90
CA ASP A 187 25.97 18.61 8.35
C ASP A 187 25.69 17.10 8.37
N ILE A 188 24.45 16.68 8.07
CA ILE A 188 24.13 15.29 7.74
C ILE A 188 24.53 15.03 6.29
N LYS A 189 25.34 14.00 6.06
CA LYS A 189 25.82 13.63 4.73
C LYS A 189 25.28 12.26 4.31
N VAL A 190 24.56 12.22 3.19
CA VAL A 190 24.19 10.95 2.57
C VAL A 190 25.43 10.38 1.88
N VAL A 191 25.92 9.24 2.38
CA VAL A 191 27.14 8.58 1.87
C VAL A 191 26.83 7.46 0.88
N ALA A 192 25.60 6.95 0.86
CA ALA A 192 25.10 6.02 -0.15
C ALA A 192 23.57 6.07 -0.21
N THR A 193 23.03 5.75 -1.40
CA THR A 193 21.60 5.48 -1.60
C THR A 193 21.47 4.14 -2.33
N VAL A 194 20.75 3.20 -1.74
CA VAL A 194 20.55 1.84 -2.28
C VAL A 194 19.08 1.48 -2.29
N TYR A 195 18.71 0.41 -2.99
CA TYR A 195 17.34 -0.13 -3.00
C TYR A 195 17.27 -1.42 -2.19
N GLY A 196 16.47 -1.42 -1.12
CA GLY A 196 16.16 -2.58 -0.28
C GLY A 196 14.90 -3.34 -0.71
N GLN A 197 14.07 -2.74 -1.59
CA GLN A 197 12.81 -3.33 -2.08
C GLN A 197 11.86 -3.73 -0.95
N ALA A 198 11.92 -3.04 0.19
CA ALA A 198 11.17 -3.37 1.41
C ALA A 198 11.30 -4.85 1.84
N THR A 199 12.48 -5.45 1.59
CA THR A 199 12.76 -6.89 1.75
C THR A 199 14.07 -7.10 2.50
N ALA A 200 14.06 -7.88 3.58
CA ALA A 200 15.23 -8.07 4.44
C ALA A 200 16.48 -8.55 3.68
N SER A 201 16.38 -9.61 2.87
CA SER A 201 17.52 -10.18 2.14
C SER A 201 18.10 -9.22 1.10
N VAL A 202 17.24 -8.42 0.44
CA VAL A 202 17.66 -7.44 -0.56
C VAL A 202 18.37 -6.27 0.12
N ALA A 203 17.79 -5.73 1.20
CA ALA A 203 18.38 -4.65 1.99
C ALA A 203 19.73 -5.08 2.61
N GLN A 204 19.79 -6.29 3.18
CA GLN A 204 21.03 -6.86 3.72
C GLN A 204 22.13 -6.92 2.66
N SER A 205 21.83 -7.47 1.47
CA SER A 205 22.80 -7.56 0.38
C SER A 205 23.22 -6.19 -0.14
N ALA A 206 22.29 -5.25 -0.29
CA ALA A 206 22.55 -3.90 -0.77
C ALA A 206 23.49 -3.14 0.19
N ILE A 207 23.24 -3.23 1.51
CA ILE A 207 24.12 -2.62 2.54
C ILE A 207 25.47 -3.31 2.57
N ALA A 208 25.54 -4.65 2.61
CA ALA A 208 26.78 -5.41 2.65
C ALA A 208 27.71 -5.08 1.47
N ASN A 209 27.15 -4.80 0.30
CA ASN A 209 27.92 -4.46 -0.90
C ASN A 209 28.56 -3.07 -0.85
N VAL A 210 27.93 -2.09 -0.23
CA VAL A 210 28.44 -0.71 -0.19
C VAL A 210 29.28 -0.43 1.05
N LEU A 211 28.99 -1.08 2.18
CA LEU A 211 29.56 -0.80 3.48
C LEU A 211 31.10 -0.83 3.54
N PRO A 212 31.82 -1.76 2.85
CA PRO A 212 33.28 -1.80 2.90
C PRO A 212 33.97 -0.56 2.29
N SER A 213 33.28 0.19 1.43
CA SER A 213 33.82 1.38 0.75
C SER A 213 33.42 2.69 1.42
N LEU A 214 32.58 2.64 2.43
CA LEU A 214 32.02 3.84 3.08
C LEU A 214 32.85 4.27 4.29
N PRO A 215 32.82 5.57 4.64
CA PRO A 215 33.27 6.03 5.95
C PRO A 215 32.38 5.43 7.04
N HIS A 216 32.66 5.79 8.31
CA HIS A 216 31.77 5.42 9.41
C HIS A 216 30.34 5.89 9.12
N VAL A 217 29.36 5.01 9.33
CA VAL A 217 27.93 5.28 9.14
C VAL A 217 27.27 5.45 10.50
N ASP A 218 26.62 6.59 10.71
CA ASP A 218 25.97 6.94 11.97
C ASP A 218 24.49 6.54 12.01
N ALA A 219 23.79 6.57 10.87
CA ALA A 219 22.41 6.10 10.78
C ALA A 219 22.07 5.56 9.39
N VAL A 220 20.94 4.84 9.32
CA VAL A 220 20.34 4.35 8.07
C VAL A 220 18.87 4.75 8.06
N LEU A 221 18.46 5.45 7.00
CA LEU A 221 17.09 5.85 6.73
C LEU A 221 16.45 4.77 5.87
N GLY A 222 15.53 3.98 6.45
CA GLY A 222 14.79 2.93 5.75
C GLY A 222 13.44 3.41 5.19
N GLN A 223 12.77 2.55 4.44
CA GLN A 223 11.43 2.83 3.95
C GLN A 223 10.38 1.81 4.43
N GLY A 224 10.79 0.78 5.17
CA GLY A 224 9.86 -0.15 5.80
C GLY A 224 9.79 -1.52 5.14
N GLY A 225 8.69 -2.23 5.41
CA GLY A 225 8.63 -3.65 5.15
C GLY A 225 9.49 -4.42 6.15
N SER A 226 10.46 -5.18 5.66
CA SER A 226 11.45 -5.87 6.52
C SER A 226 12.89 -5.45 6.23
N ASP A 227 13.08 -4.31 5.54
CA ASP A 227 14.40 -3.77 5.22
C ASP A 227 15.22 -3.48 6.49
N ASP A 228 14.59 -2.95 7.55
CA ASP A 228 15.18 -2.65 8.84
C ASP A 228 15.94 -3.86 9.44
N PHE A 229 15.36 -5.04 9.41
CA PHE A 229 16.03 -6.25 9.89
C PHE A 229 17.20 -6.66 9.00
N GLY A 230 17.03 -6.58 7.67
CA GLY A 230 18.12 -6.83 6.73
C GLY A 230 19.30 -5.88 6.91
N ILE A 231 19.01 -4.59 7.12
CA ILE A 231 20.02 -3.56 7.45
C ILE A 231 20.76 -3.95 8.73
N ALA A 232 20.04 -4.27 9.82
CA ALA A 232 20.61 -4.66 11.10
C ALA A 232 21.54 -5.88 10.95
N GLN A 233 21.12 -6.90 10.21
CA GLN A 233 21.93 -8.09 9.93
C GLN A 233 23.21 -7.77 9.15
N ALA A 234 23.16 -6.85 8.18
CA ALA A 234 24.34 -6.46 7.43
C ALA A 234 25.40 -5.82 8.33
N PHE A 235 25.00 -4.93 9.25
CA PHE A 235 25.92 -4.32 10.22
C PHE A 235 26.45 -5.31 11.25
N ASP A 236 25.60 -6.23 11.76
CA ASP A 236 26.04 -7.29 12.67
C ASP A 236 27.08 -8.23 12.01
N GLN A 237 26.91 -8.56 10.72
CA GLN A 237 27.86 -9.37 9.95
C GLN A 237 29.16 -8.63 9.63
N PHE A 238 29.08 -7.34 9.30
CA PHE A 238 30.25 -6.52 9.06
C PHE A 238 31.13 -6.40 10.30
N GLY A 239 30.51 -6.30 11.48
CA GLY A 239 31.20 -6.27 12.75
C GLY A 239 32.03 -5.01 12.97
N GLY A 240 33.27 -5.16 13.47
CA GLY A 240 34.13 -4.03 13.77
C GLY A 240 33.52 -3.07 14.78
N ALA A 241 33.58 -1.77 14.51
CA ALA A 241 33.02 -0.74 15.39
C ALA A 241 31.50 -0.83 15.56
N TYR A 242 30.77 -1.45 14.61
CA TYR A 242 29.33 -1.58 14.67
C TYR A 242 28.80 -2.71 15.59
N LYS A 243 29.69 -3.62 16.00
CA LYS A 243 29.32 -4.71 16.91
C LYS A 243 28.81 -4.16 18.24
N ASP A 244 29.51 -3.20 18.80
CA ASP A 244 29.19 -2.61 20.10
C ASP A 244 28.34 -1.32 19.97
N LYS A 245 28.46 -0.63 18.86
CA LYS A 245 27.73 0.61 18.56
C LYS A 245 27.17 0.58 17.15
N PRO A 246 26.05 -0.15 16.91
CA PRO A 246 25.41 -0.13 15.61
C PRO A 246 24.84 1.27 15.28
N PRO A 247 24.68 1.62 13.98
CA PRO A 247 24.08 2.87 13.56
C PRO A 247 22.62 2.93 14.03
N ILE A 248 22.05 4.13 14.13
CA ILE A 248 20.60 4.28 14.30
C ILE A 248 19.93 3.84 13.01
N ILE A 249 19.04 2.85 13.07
CA ILE A 249 18.30 2.33 11.92
C ILE A 249 16.85 2.75 12.06
N GLU A 250 16.29 3.50 11.10
CA GLU A 250 14.83 3.72 11.04
C GLU A 250 14.13 2.37 10.92
N GLY A 251 13.22 2.07 11.85
CA GLY A 251 12.49 0.83 11.85
C GLY A 251 11.30 0.85 10.88
N GLY A 252 11.09 -0.25 10.18
CA GLY A 252 9.97 -0.45 9.26
C GLY A 252 8.87 -1.34 9.80
N GLY A 253 8.86 -1.59 11.11
CA GLY A 253 7.86 -2.41 11.79
C GLY A 253 8.09 -3.91 11.70
N SER A 254 9.22 -4.40 11.19
CA SER A 254 9.56 -5.81 11.22
C SER A 254 9.67 -6.32 12.65
N THR A 255 8.94 -7.37 12.98
CA THR A 255 8.97 -7.98 14.31
C THR A 255 10.36 -8.55 14.65
N ASP A 256 11.12 -8.97 13.64
CA ASP A 256 12.48 -9.46 13.83
C ASP A 256 13.45 -8.31 14.16
N PHE A 257 13.28 -7.14 13.53
CA PHE A 257 14.02 -5.93 13.90
C PHE A 257 13.67 -5.45 15.31
N ILE A 258 12.40 -5.47 15.68
CA ILE A 258 11.94 -5.10 17.03
C ILE A 258 12.57 -6.00 18.09
N LYS A 259 12.65 -7.31 17.85
CA LYS A 259 13.36 -8.24 18.74
C LYS A 259 14.86 -7.96 18.82
N TRP A 260 15.49 -7.69 17.67
CA TRP A 260 16.89 -7.29 17.62
C TRP A 260 17.13 -6.00 18.40
N TRP A 261 16.27 -4.99 18.22
CA TRP A 261 16.31 -3.73 18.98
C TRP A 261 16.14 -3.97 20.48
N ALA A 262 15.12 -4.74 20.89
CA ALA A 262 14.87 -5.08 22.29
C ALA A 262 16.08 -5.75 22.95
N ALA A 263 16.75 -6.66 22.25
CA ALA A 263 17.96 -7.32 22.75
C ALA A 263 19.14 -6.34 22.93
N LYS A 264 19.27 -5.31 22.08
CA LYS A 264 20.34 -4.29 22.15
C LYS A 264 20.00 -3.11 23.05
N SER A 265 18.74 -2.94 23.43
CA SER A 265 18.28 -1.81 24.25
C SER A 265 18.91 -1.78 25.65
N ALA A 266 19.21 -2.94 26.23
CA ALA A 266 19.95 -3.05 27.50
C ALA A 266 21.36 -2.44 27.42
N GLY A 267 21.99 -2.42 26.23
CA GLY A 267 23.26 -1.76 25.94
C GLY A 267 23.12 -0.27 25.57
N GLY A 268 21.91 0.29 25.64
CA GLY A 268 21.65 1.70 25.33
C GLY A 268 21.31 1.97 23.88
N TYR A 269 21.13 0.95 23.03
CA TYR A 269 20.65 1.15 21.66
C TYR A 269 19.22 1.69 21.66
N LEU A 270 18.98 2.71 20.88
CA LEU A 270 17.67 3.32 20.72
C LEU A 270 17.42 3.71 19.27
N THR A 271 16.17 3.57 18.87
CA THR A 271 15.67 4.02 17.56
C THR A 271 14.18 4.32 17.66
N ILE A 272 13.56 4.61 16.54
CA ILE A 272 12.12 4.72 16.35
C ILE A 272 11.72 3.84 15.17
N SER A 273 10.54 3.26 15.21
CA SER A 273 9.97 2.49 14.11
C SER A 273 8.57 2.99 13.84
N MET A 274 8.36 3.51 12.64
CA MET A 274 7.03 3.88 12.15
C MET A 274 6.76 3.14 10.85
N ASN A 275 5.61 2.49 10.76
CA ASN A 275 5.31 1.70 9.57
C ASN A 275 3.86 1.79 9.14
N THR A 276 3.65 1.68 7.83
CA THR A 276 2.35 1.38 7.26
C THR A 276 1.93 -0.03 7.63
N THR A 277 0.64 -0.23 7.85
CA THR A 277 0.12 -1.47 8.43
C THR A 277 -0.49 -2.37 7.36
N PRO A 278 0.04 -3.60 7.13
CA PRO A 278 -0.51 -4.52 6.12
C PRO A 278 -1.97 -4.92 6.37
N GLY A 279 -2.49 -4.72 7.58
CA GLY A 279 -3.93 -4.87 7.86
C GLY A 279 -4.84 -4.00 6.98
N ILE A 280 -4.28 -2.98 6.30
CA ILE A 280 -5.00 -2.16 5.31
C ILE A 280 -5.69 -3.01 4.23
N GLY A 281 -5.16 -4.21 3.89
CA GLY A 281 -5.82 -5.13 2.98
C GLY A 281 -7.22 -5.52 3.43
N GLY A 282 -7.40 -5.79 4.73
CA GLY A 282 -8.72 -6.02 5.32
C GLY A 282 -9.62 -4.78 5.28
N ALA A 283 -9.05 -3.60 5.59
CA ALA A 283 -9.80 -2.35 5.50
C ALA A 283 -10.26 -2.05 4.06
N ALA A 284 -9.41 -2.28 3.07
CA ALA A 284 -9.73 -2.11 1.66
C ALA A 284 -10.86 -3.06 1.21
N PHE A 285 -10.86 -4.31 1.70
CA PHE A 285 -11.96 -5.24 1.47
C PHE A 285 -13.29 -4.70 2.03
N TRP A 286 -13.31 -4.34 3.33
CA TRP A 286 -14.55 -3.87 3.97
C TRP A 286 -15.05 -2.55 3.38
N LEU A 287 -14.15 -1.63 3.03
CA LEU A 287 -14.50 -0.39 2.33
C LEU A 287 -15.11 -0.68 0.95
N SER A 288 -14.50 -1.59 0.18
CA SER A 288 -15.02 -2.00 -1.13
C SER A 288 -16.45 -2.56 -1.00
N LEU A 289 -16.68 -3.44 -0.03
CA LEU A 289 -18.01 -4.00 0.25
C LEU A 289 -19.02 -2.92 0.65
N ALA A 290 -18.63 -1.98 1.51
CA ALA A 290 -19.51 -0.89 1.94
C ALA A 290 -19.90 0.01 0.75
N LEU A 291 -18.96 0.35 -0.14
CA LEU A 291 -19.21 1.15 -1.34
C LEU A 291 -20.15 0.45 -2.33
N VAL A 292 -20.01 -0.87 -2.52
CA VAL A 292 -20.93 -1.66 -3.36
C VAL A 292 -22.33 -1.63 -2.76
N LYS A 293 -22.46 -1.67 -1.43
CA LYS A 293 -23.76 -1.58 -0.72
C LYS A 293 -24.31 -0.16 -0.62
N GLY A 294 -23.72 0.80 -1.31
CA GLY A 294 -24.21 2.18 -1.41
C GLY A 294 -23.80 3.10 -0.28
N ALA A 295 -22.80 2.71 0.52
CA ALA A 295 -22.22 3.62 1.51
C ALA A 295 -21.46 4.77 0.81
N GLU A 296 -21.46 5.94 1.46
CA GLU A 296 -20.68 7.10 1.01
C GLU A 296 -19.37 7.19 1.80
N ALA A 297 -18.29 7.52 1.11
CA ALA A 297 -16.98 7.73 1.71
C ALA A 297 -16.27 8.92 1.04
N PRO A 298 -15.35 9.60 1.75
CA PRO A 298 -14.44 10.56 1.14
C PRO A 298 -13.61 9.91 0.02
N LYS A 299 -13.19 10.68 -0.97
CA LYS A 299 -12.33 10.17 -2.05
C LYS A 299 -10.93 9.80 -1.59
N LEU A 300 -10.43 10.46 -0.54
CA LEU A 300 -9.16 10.16 0.11
C LEU A 300 -9.39 9.91 1.61
N MET A 301 -8.91 8.78 2.08
CA MET A 301 -8.92 8.39 3.49
C MET A 301 -7.50 8.05 3.93
N ILE A 302 -7.10 8.53 5.10
CA ILE A 302 -5.75 8.30 5.65
C ILE A 302 -5.82 7.29 6.79
N MET A 303 -5.06 6.22 6.64
CA MET A 303 -4.91 5.16 7.63
C MET A 303 -3.88 5.54 8.69
N PRO A 304 -4.07 5.12 9.95
CA PRO A 304 -3.06 5.30 10.97
C PRO A 304 -1.82 4.41 10.71
N VAL A 305 -0.63 4.96 10.97
CA VAL A 305 0.61 4.21 11.02
C VAL A 305 0.78 3.53 12.39
N ALA A 306 1.51 2.43 12.45
CA ALA A 306 1.97 1.86 13.72
C ALA A 306 3.27 2.52 14.13
N THR A 307 3.40 2.87 15.42
CA THR A 307 4.59 3.51 15.97
C THR A 307 5.12 2.71 17.16
N VAL A 308 6.37 2.30 17.07
CA VAL A 308 7.11 1.67 18.17
C VAL A 308 8.24 2.61 18.60
N THR A 309 8.29 2.89 19.89
CA THR A 309 9.29 3.71 20.55
C THR A 309 9.93 2.93 21.69
N GLN A 310 10.95 3.49 22.31
CA GLN A 310 11.57 2.87 23.49
C GLN A 310 10.57 2.60 24.62
N ASP A 311 9.54 3.44 24.76
CA ASP A 311 8.56 3.34 25.86
C ASP A 311 7.60 2.18 25.70
N ASN A 312 7.22 1.82 24.45
CA ASN A 312 6.28 0.74 24.17
C ASN A 312 6.94 -0.50 23.50
N LEU A 313 8.26 -0.52 23.32
CA LEU A 313 9.01 -1.57 22.64
C LEU A 313 8.67 -2.98 23.16
N LYS A 314 8.54 -3.14 24.48
CA LYS A 314 8.23 -4.41 25.14
C LYS A 314 6.88 -5.01 24.73
N ASP A 315 5.93 -4.16 24.32
CA ASP A 315 4.59 -4.60 23.94
C ASP A 315 4.60 -5.36 22.59
N PHE A 316 5.64 -5.11 21.78
CA PHE A 316 5.82 -5.70 20.45
C PHE A 316 6.93 -6.75 20.37
N ALA A 317 7.84 -6.80 21.35
CA ALA A 317 9.00 -7.71 21.33
C ALA A 317 8.65 -9.20 21.35
N ASN A 318 7.44 -9.57 21.78
CA ASN A 318 6.98 -10.96 21.87
C ASN A 318 6.09 -11.39 20.68
N LEU A 319 5.89 -10.53 19.68
CA LEU A 319 5.14 -10.90 18.49
C LEU A 319 5.86 -12.02 17.71
N PRO A 320 5.14 -12.85 16.92
CA PRO A 320 5.78 -13.86 16.08
C PRO A 320 6.84 -13.24 15.14
N SER A 321 7.89 -14.00 14.82
CA SER A 321 8.89 -13.60 13.83
C SER A 321 8.32 -13.61 12.43
N GLY A 322 8.95 -12.86 11.52
CA GLY A 322 8.57 -12.81 10.10
C GLY A 322 7.32 -12.00 9.81
N MET A 323 6.90 -11.12 10.72
CA MET A 323 5.72 -10.26 10.56
C MET A 323 6.10 -8.78 10.55
N ILE A 324 5.14 -7.96 10.11
CA ILE A 324 5.14 -6.50 10.27
C ILE A 324 4.09 -6.14 11.31
N VAL A 325 4.42 -5.25 12.23
CA VAL A 325 3.47 -4.74 13.25
C VAL A 325 2.24 -4.15 12.56
N SER A 326 1.09 -4.70 12.86
CA SER A 326 -0.17 -4.30 12.22
C SER A 326 -1.38 -4.63 13.07
N PRO A 327 -2.31 -3.69 13.29
CA PRO A 327 -3.64 -4.03 13.75
C PRO A 327 -4.46 -4.71 12.63
N SER A 328 -5.50 -5.43 13.02
CA SER A 328 -6.55 -5.88 12.10
C SER A 328 -7.68 -4.85 12.06
N TYR A 329 -8.25 -4.62 10.87
CA TYR A 329 -9.35 -3.69 10.68
C TYR A 329 -10.63 -4.45 10.34
N SER A 330 -11.65 -4.35 11.20
CA SER A 330 -12.95 -5.00 11.03
C SER A 330 -13.91 -4.14 10.20
N ASP A 331 -15.06 -4.74 9.80
CA ASP A 331 -16.18 -4.02 9.19
C ASP A 331 -16.61 -2.80 10.04
N ASP A 332 -16.83 -3.03 11.35
CA ASP A 332 -17.23 -1.97 12.29
C ASP A 332 -16.19 -0.85 12.37
N TRP A 333 -14.90 -1.21 12.34
CA TRP A 333 -13.83 -0.20 12.34
C TRP A 333 -13.89 0.68 11.09
N VAL A 334 -14.08 0.08 9.91
CA VAL A 334 -14.20 0.80 8.63
C VAL A 334 -15.42 1.71 8.63
N VAL A 335 -16.58 1.20 9.06
CA VAL A 335 -17.82 2.01 9.17
C VAL A 335 -17.61 3.22 10.08
N LYS A 336 -16.97 3.03 11.23
CA LYS A 336 -16.76 4.10 12.22
C LYS A 336 -15.77 5.16 11.78
N ASN A 337 -14.70 4.75 11.07
CA ASN A 337 -13.51 5.59 10.86
C ASN A 337 -13.33 6.09 9.42
N LEU A 338 -13.87 5.38 8.43
CA LEU A 338 -13.63 5.68 7.01
C LEU A 338 -14.87 6.19 6.26
N LEU A 339 -16.07 5.78 6.67
CA LEU A 339 -17.28 6.21 5.96
C LEU A 339 -17.70 7.63 6.36
N ALA A 340 -18.37 8.33 5.44
CA ALA A 340 -18.97 9.62 5.73
C ALA A 340 -20.02 9.48 6.84
N LYS A 341 -19.91 10.32 7.86
CA LYS A 341 -20.97 10.39 8.90
C LYS A 341 -22.21 11.00 8.27
N LYS A 342 -23.32 10.27 8.33
CA LYS A 342 -24.63 10.78 7.93
C LYS A 342 -25.10 11.87 8.88
#